data_6aabf5e6c931e5ef8178ab4e5ca02169
#
_entry.id   6aabf5e6c931e5ef8178ab4e5ca02169
#
_cell.length_a   1.000
_cell.length_b   1.000
_cell.length_c   1.000
_cell.angle_alpha   90.00
_cell.angle_beta   90.00
_cell.angle_gamma   90.00
#
_symmetry.space_group_name_H-M   'P 1'
#
loop_
_entity.id
_entity.type
_entity.pdbx_description
1 polymer ?
#
loop_
_entity_poly.entity_id
_entity_poly.type
_entity_poly.pdbx_seq_one_letter_code
_entity_poly.pdbx_strand_id
1 'polypeptide(L)'
;MKKKYFGTDGIRGTVNKGNINGEKFFKFGLAAGTYFKNLKKKKQLAIIAKDTRLSGYTLEPALVSGLASAGMHIFTLGPLPTNGLAMLTKKMKANMGIMITASHNPYYDNGLKLFGPDGLKLSDKIEKKIE
;
A
#
# COMPACT_ATOMS: atom_id res chain seq x y z
N MET A 1 15.60 15.86 0.27
CA MET A 1 15.08 15.69 -1.09
C MET A 1 13.58 15.45 -1.07
N LYS A 2 12.88 16.09 -1.99
CA LYS A 2 11.41 16.06 -2.03
C LYS A 2 10.92 14.72 -2.56
N LYS A 3 9.91 14.12 -1.90
CA LYS A 3 9.24 12.91 -2.42
C LYS A 3 8.35 13.29 -3.61
N LYS A 4 8.22 12.37 -4.56
CA LYS A 4 7.47 12.62 -5.79
C LYS A 4 5.98 12.31 -5.65
N TYR A 5 5.64 11.22 -5.00
CA TYR A 5 4.26 10.74 -4.89
C TYR A 5 3.76 10.73 -3.45
N PHE A 6 4.58 10.32 -2.49
CA PHE A 6 4.17 10.18 -1.10
C PHE A 6 4.14 11.53 -0.40
N GLY A 7 3.00 11.85 0.21
CA GLY A 7 2.88 12.96 1.14
C GLY A 7 3.08 12.50 2.58
N THR A 8 2.76 13.36 3.54
CA THR A 8 2.86 13.06 4.97
C THR A 8 1.98 11.86 5.36
N ASP A 9 0.81 11.74 4.75
CA ASP A 9 -0.17 10.71 5.04
C ASP A 9 -0.32 9.69 3.89
N GLY A 10 0.79 9.33 3.25
CA GLY A 10 0.76 8.42 2.12
C GLY A 10 0.44 9.12 0.80
N ILE A 11 -0.14 8.39 -0.14
CA ILE A 11 -0.59 8.93 -1.43
C ILE A 11 -2.10 9.10 -1.36
N ARG A 12 -2.60 10.28 -1.74
CA ARG A 12 -4.03 10.57 -1.76
C ARG A 12 -4.39 11.40 -2.98
N GLY A 13 -5.63 11.30 -3.41
CA GLY A 13 -6.17 12.11 -4.49
C GLY A 13 -7.54 11.65 -4.94
N THR A 14 -8.09 12.33 -5.93
CA THR A 14 -9.38 11.98 -6.53
C THR A 14 -9.21 10.75 -7.42
N VAL A 15 -10.13 9.80 -7.26
CA VAL A 15 -10.11 8.54 -8.03
C VAL A 15 -10.21 8.84 -9.52
N ASN A 16 -9.41 8.10 -10.30
CA ASN A 16 -9.28 8.23 -11.76
C ASN A 16 -8.68 9.56 -12.22
N LYS A 17 -8.05 10.27 -11.30
CA LYS A 17 -7.26 11.47 -11.60
C LYS A 17 -5.88 11.34 -10.98
N GLY A 18 -4.87 11.88 -11.65
CA GLY A 18 -3.50 11.84 -11.15
C GLY A 18 -3.01 10.43 -10.85
N ASN A 19 -2.65 10.18 -9.59
CA ASN A 19 -2.03 8.93 -9.17
C ASN A 19 -3.02 7.87 -8.63
N ILE A 20 -4.30 8.21 -8.53
CA ILE A 20 -5.28 7.32 -7.92
C ILE A 20 -6.06 6.61 -9.02
N ASN A 21 -5.42 5.65 -9.66
CA ASN A 21 -6.03 4.83 -10.70
C ASN A 21 -5.38 3.44 -10.72
N GLY A 22 -5.99 2.52 -11.47
CA GLY A 22 -5.51 1.14 -11.54
C GLY A 22 -4.09 1.01 -12.07
N GLU A 23 -3.75 1.76 -13.12
CA GLU A 23 -2.41 1.73 -13.69
C GLU A 23 -1.35 2.13 -12.68
N LYS A 24 -1.55 3.23 -11.97
CA LYS A 24 -0.60 3.71 -10.97
C LYS A 24 -0.52 2.78 -9.78
N PHE A 25 -1.65 2.25 -9.32
CA PHE A 25 -1.66 1.30 -8.21
C PHE A 25 -0.96 0.00 -8.56
N PHE A 26 -1.09 -0.48 -9.80
CA PHE A 26 -0.30 -1.61 -10.29
C PHE A 26 1.21 -1.29 -10.20
N LYS A 27 1.61 -0.12 -10.67
CA LYS A 27 3.02 0.32 -10.63
C LYS A 27 3.52 0.48 -9.20
N PHE A 28 2.72 1.02 -8.30
CA PHE A 28 3.08 1.12 -6.88
C PHE A 28 3.28 -0.26 -6.26
N GLY A 29 2.38 -1.20 -6.56
CA GLY A 29 2.52 -2.57 -6.08
C GLY A 29 3.79 -3.24 -6.59
N LEU A 30 4.07 -3.08 -7.87
CA LEU A 30 5.27 -3.62 -8.49
C LEU A 30 6.54 -3.02 -7.86
N ALA A 31 6.56 -1.71 -7.68
CA ALA A 31 7.72 -1.01 -7.11
C ALA A 31 7.94 -1.36 -5.64
N ALA A 32 6.88 -1.34 -4.83
CA ALA A 32 6.96 -1.69 -3.42
C ALA A 32 7.36 -3.16 -3.22
N GLY A 33 6.74 -4.05 -3.99
CA GLY A 33 7.07 -5.47 -3.94
C GLY A 33 8.52 -5.74 -4.34
N THR A 34 9.00 -5.07 -5.37
CA THR A 34 10.38 -5.19 -5.82
C THR A 34 11.35 -4.73 -4.73
N TYR A 35 11.05 -3.59 -4.10
CA TYR A 35 11.88 -3.07 -3.01
C TYR A 35 11.99 -4.10 -1.87
N PHE A 36 10.86 -4.60 -1.37
CA PHE A 36 10.87 -5.55 -0.26
C PHE A 36 11.45 -6.90 -0.65
N LYS A 37 11.21 -7.36 -1.87
CA LYS A 37 11.77 -8.63 -2.37
C LYS A 37 13.30 -8.57 -2.43
N ASN A 38 13.88 -7.43 -2.78
CA ASN A 38 15.31 -7.26 -2.87
C ASN A 38 16.01 -7.19 -1.50
N LEU A 39 15.27 -6.89 -0.43
CA LEU A 39 15.84 -6.86 0.92
C LEU A 39 16.12 -8.25 1.47
N LYS A 40 15.34 -9.24 1.09
CA LYS A 40 15.49 -10.63 1.54
C LYS A 40 15.13 -11.57 0.40
N LYS A 41 15.91 -12.64 0.25
CA LYS A 41 15.71 -13.66 -0.79
C LYS A 41 14.68 -14.72 -0.40
N LYS A 42 14.05 -14.61 0.78
CA LYS A 42 13.02 -15.54 1.27
C LYS A 42 11.62 -15.07 0.89
N LYS A 43 10.64 -15.94 1.09
CA LYS A 43 9.22 -15.59 0.95
C LYS A 43 8.93 -14.31 1.71
N GLN A 44 8.28 -13.36 1.03
CA GLN A 44 7.89 -12.08 1.60
C GLN A 44 6.37 -11.96 1.54
N LEU A 45 5.78 -11.55 2.65
CA LEU A 45 4.34 -11.41 2.80
C LEU A 45 3.95 -9.95 2.87
N ALA A 46 2.97 -9.56 2.05
CA ALA A 46 2.27 -8.28 2.16
C ALA A 46 0.84 -8.54 2.60
N ILE A 47 0.34 -7.74 3.51
CA ILE A 47 -1.09 -7.77 3.85
C ILE A 47 -1.73 -6.46 3.44
N ILE A 48 -2.95 -6.54 2.93
CA ILE A 48 -3.66 -5.39 2.38
C ILE A 48 -5.03 -5.30 3.03
N ALA A 49 -5.38 -4.10 3.49
CA ALA A 49 -6.72 -3.79 3.93
C ALA A 49 -7.19 -2.51 3.23
N LYS A 50 -8.47 -2.26 3.30
CA LYS A 50 -9.09 -1.06 2.72
C LYS A 50 -10.20 -0.57 3.63
N ASP A 51 -10.58 0.69 3.45
CA ASP A 51 -11.79 1.21 4.07
C ASP A 51 -13.00 0.85 3.20
N THR A 52 -14.15 1.45 3.48
CA THR A 52 -15.41 1.08 2.81
C THR A 52 -15.64 1.79 1.48
N ARG A 53 -14.68 2.56 0.96
CA ARG A 53 -14.83 3.28 -0.32
C ARG A 53 -14.97 2.28 -1.47
N LEU A 54 -15.93 2.54 -2.36
CA LEU A 54 -16.18 1.66 -3.51
C LEU A 54 -14.97 1.55 -4.44
N SER A 55 -14.20 2.64 -4.58
CA SER A 55 -13.00 2.63 -5.41
C SER A 55 -11.95 1.64 -4.95
N GLY A 56 -11.99 1.21 -3.68
CA GLY A 56 -11.11 0.15 -3.18
C GLY A 56 -11.24 -1.14 -3.96
N TYR A 57 -12.42 -1.44 -4.45
CA TYR A 57 -12.65 -2.65 -5.24
C TYR A 57 -11.99 -2.63 -6.63
N THR A 58 -11.65 -1.44 -7.14
CA THR A 58 -10.85 -1.28 -8.36
C THR A 58 -9.36 -1.21 -8.05
N LEU A 59 -9.01 -0.47 -7.02
CA LEU A 59 -7.61 -0.17 -6.69
C LEU A 59 -6.89 -1.37 -6.06
N GLU A 60 -7.57 -2.12 -5.20
CA GLU A 60 -6.96 -3.27 -4.53
C GLU A 60 -6.52 -4.36 -5.51
N PRO A 61 -7.33 -4.80 -6.48
CA PRO A 61 -6.87 -5.82 -7.44
C PRO A 61 -5.67 -5.36 -8.25
N ALA A 62 -5.61 -4.08 -8.61
CA ALA A 62 -4.47 -3.53 -9.36
C ALA A 62 -3.19 -3.59 -8.51
N LEU A 63 -3.30 -3.21 -7.24
CA LEU A 63 -2.19 -3.27 -6.31
C LEU A 63 -1.72 -4.71 -6.08
N VAL A 64 -2.67 -5.63 -5.88
CA VAL A 64 -2.38 -7.07 -5.73
C VAL A 64 -1.63 -7.61 -6.94
N SER A 65 -2.07 -7.26 -8.15
CA SER A 65 -1.41 -7.68 -9.39
C SER A 65 0.04 -7.21 -9.42
N GLY A 66 0.30 -5.97 -9.04
CA GLY A 66 1.66 -5.43 -9.00
C GLY A 66 2.55 -6.14 -8.01
N LEU A 67 2.06 -6.36 -6.79
CA LEU A 67 2.80 -7.07 -5.74
C LEU A 67 3.07 -8.52 -6.13
N ALA A 68 2.09 -9.21 -6.68
CA ALA A 68 2.24 -10.59 -7.13
C ALA A 68 3.25 -10.69 -8.27
N SER A 69 3.22 -9.73 -9.20
CA SER A 69 4.19 -9.65 -10.30
C SER A 69 5.62 -9.48 -9.80
N ALA A 70 5.81 -8.84 -8.66
CA ALA A 70 7.11 -8.70 -8.02
C ALA A 70 7.51 -9.94 -7.21
N GLY A 71 6.63 -10.94 -7.09
CA GLY A 71 6.94 -12.20 -6.39
C GLY A 71 6.56 -12.21 -4.91
N MET A 72 5.73 -11.30 -4.44
CA MET A 72 5.28 -11.29 -3.05
C MET A 72 4.07 -12.21 -2.85
N HIS A 73 3.98 -12.80 -1.67
CA HIS A 73 2.76 -13.43 -1.20
C HIS A 73 1.87 -12.37 -0.59
N ILE A 74 0.54 -12.50 -0.78
CA ILE A 74 -0.40 -11.44 -0.41
C ILE A 74 -1.59 -12.04 0.33
N PHE A 75 -1.96 -11.44 1.47
CA PHE A 75 -3.24 -11.66 2.11
C PHE A 75 -4.05 -10.38 2.04
N THR A 76 -5.27 -10.47 1.50
CA THR A 76 -6.23 -9.38 1.51
C THR A 76 -7.18 -9.59 2.70
N LEU A 77 -7.28 -8.58 3.54
CA LEU A 77 -8.02 -8.67 4.81
C LEU A 77 -9.42 -8.06 4.74
N GLY A 78 -9.76 -7.40 3.61
CA GLY A 78 -11.02 -6.71 3.47
C GLY A 78 -11.06 -5.39 4.24
N PRO A 79 -12.28 -4.88 4.54
CA PRO A 79 -12.41 -3.61 5.26
C PRO A 79 -11.93 -3.73 6.70
N LEU A 80 -10.95 -2.90 7.06
CA LEU A 80 -10.40 -2.79 8.41
C LEU A 80 -9.97 -1.35 8.67
N PRO A 81 -9.96 -0.91 9.96
CA PRO A 81 -9.35 0.37 10.31
C PRO A 81 -7.84 0.34 10.07
N THR A 82 -7.26 1.51 9.81
CA THR A 82 -5.82 1.65 9.58
C THR A 82 -4.99 1.08 10.74
N ASN A 83 -5.40 1.37 11.98
CA ASN A 83 -4.71 0.84 13.16
C ASN A 83 -4.78 -0.68 13.24
N GLY A 84 -5.88 -1.28 12.79
CA GLY A 84 -6.03 -2.72 12.73
C GLY A 84 -5.05 -3.35 11.75
N LEU A 85 -4.91 -2.76 10.58
CA LEU A 85 -3.92 -3.22 9.60
C LEU A 85 -2.50 -3.12 10.15
N ALA A 86 -2.15 -1.99 10.73
CA ALA A 86 -0.80 -1.78 11.28
C ALA A 86 -0.47 -2.83 12.34
N MET A 87 -1.42 -3.11 13.24
CA MET A 87 -1.24 -4.11 14.29
C MET A 87 -1.09 -5.52 13.70
N LEU A 88 -1.92 -5.87 12.71
CA LEU A 88 -1.87 -7.19 12.07
C LEU A 88 -0.59 -7.39 11.26
N THR A 89 -0.07 -6.34 10.64
CA THR A 89 1.21 -6.40 9.92
C THR A 89 2.31 -6.91 10.84
N LYS A 90 2.39 -6.35 12.04
CA LYS A 90 3.35 -6.78 13.04
C LYS A 90 3.05 -8.19 13.56
N LYS A 91 1.79 -8.45 13.90
CA LYS A 91 1.37 -9.71 14.52
C LYS A 91 1.53 -10.91 13.59
N MET A 92 1.21 -10.73 12.31
CA MET A 92 1.35 -11.77 11.29
C MET A 92 2.77 -11.90 10.76
N LYS A 93 3.69 -11.08 11.26
CA LYS A 93 5.08 -11.02 10.80
C LYS A 93 5.16 -10.80 9.28
N ALA A 94 4.27 -9.97 8.77
CA ALA A 94 4.31 -9.56 7.37
C ALA A 94 5.48 -8.59 7.15
N ASN A 95 6.00 -8.60 5.94
CA ASN A 95 7.09 -7.69 5.58
C ASN A 95 6.58 -6.29 5.29
N MET A 96 5.34 -6.19 4.84
CA MET A 96 4.72 -4.92 4.50
C MET A 96 3.22 -5.00 4.73
N GLY A 97 2.64 -3.90 5.22
CA GLY A 97 1.19 -3.70 5.26
C GLY A 97 0.81 -2.52 4.39
N ILE A 98 -0.30 -2.64 3.68
CA ILE A 98 -0.81 -1.57 2.82
C ILE A 98 -2.26 -1.30 3.18
N MET A 99 -2.57 -0.04 3.45
CA MET A 99 -3.93 0.41 3.70
C MET A 99 -4.40 1.28 2.53
N ILE A 100 -5.48 0.88 1.89
CA ILE A 100 -6.10 1.65 0.81
C ILE A 100 -7.16 2.54 1.43
N THR A 101 -6.83 3.82 1.60
CA THR A 101 -7.69 4.79 2.26
C THR A 101 -7.24 6.21 1.95
N ALA A 102 -8.14 7.14 2.02
CA ALA A 102 -7.83 8.58 2.05
C ALA A 102 -8.31 9.22 3.35
N SER A 103 -8.50 8.40 4.40
CA SER A 103 -8.85 8.84 5.76
C SER A 103 -10.08 9.74 5.79
N HIS A 104 -9.91 11.04 6.08
CA HIS A 104 -11.02 11.99 6.20
C HIS A 104 -11.44 12.63 4.88
N ASN A 105 -10.74 12.32 3.78
CA ASN A 105 -11.07 12.90 2.49
C ASN A 105 -12.46 12.47 2.02
N PRO A 106 -13.13 13.23 1.12
CA PRO A 106 -14.43 12.85 0.59
C PRO A 106 -14.45 11.46 -0.06
N TYR A 107 -15.66 10.91 -0.23
CA TYR A 107 -15.83 9.53 -0.74
C TYR A 107 -15.25 9.31 -2.14
N TYR A 108 -15.14 10.36 -2.95
CA TYR A 108 -14.59 10.28 -4.30
C TYR A 108 -13.05 10.27 -4.34
N ASP A 109 -12.42 10.45 -3.19
CA ASP A 109 -10.97 10.32 -3.06
C ASP A 109 -10.60 8.92 -2.60
N ASN A 110 -9.35 8.54 -2.82
CA ASN A 110 -8.76 7.36 -2.23
C ASN A 110 -7.24 7.54 -2.17
N GLY A 111 -6.55 6.53 -1.71
CA GLY A 111 -5.10 6.61 -1.60
C GLY A 111 -4.53 5.34 -1.01
N LEU A 112 -3.25 5.36 -0.66
CA LEU A 112 -2.62 4.25 0.03
C LEU A 112 -1.57 4.74 1.04
N LYS A 113 -1.39 3.94 2.09
CA LYS A 113 -0.35 4.11 3.10
C LYS A 113 0.41 2.81 3.24
N LEU A 114 1.73 2.91 3.41
CA LEU A 114 2.60 1.75 3.56
C LEU A 114 3.12 1.65 4.99
N PHE A 115 3.12 0.42 5.51
CA PHE A 115 3.63 0.11 6.85
C PHE A 115 4.71 -0.96 6.74
N GLY A 116 5.73 -0.84 7.57
CA GLY A 116 6.80 -1.83 7.64
C GLY A 116 6.49 -2.99 8.59
N PRO A 117 7.43 -3.93 8.75
CA PRO A 117 7.23 -5.11 9.60
C PRO A 117 6.97 -4.79 11.07
N ASP A 118 7.37 -3.63 11.53
CA ASP A 118 7.15 -3.15 12.90
C ASP A 118 5.75 -2.58 13.14
N GLY A 119 4.93 -2.52 12.09
CA GLY A 119 3.60 -1.92 12.17
C GLY A 119 3.61 -0.40 12.12
N LEU A 120 4.75 0.22 11.83
CA LEU A 120 4.87 1.67 11.74
C LEU A 120 4.90 2.12 10.29
N LYS A 121 4.43 3.34 10.03
CA LYS A 121 4.50 3.94 8.70
C LYS A 121 5.94 3.94 8.21
N LEU A 122 6.15 3.60 6.93
CA LEU A 122 7.48 3.60 6.34
C LEU A 122 8.11 4.99 6.42
N SER A 123 9.43 5.01 6.64
CA SER A 123 10.18 6.26 6.68
C SER A 123 10.19 6.93 5.32
N ASP A 124 10.38 8.25 5.32
CA ASP A 124 10.48 9.03 4.08
C ASP A 124 11.59 8.49 3.17
N LYS A 125 12.67 8.01 3.75
CA LYS A 125 13.80 7.44 3.01
C LYS A 125 13.37 6.19 2.22
N ILE A 126 12.58 5.32 2.85
CA ILE A 126 12.09 4.10 2.21
C ILE A 126 11.04 4.43 1.15
N GLU A 127 10.09 5.31 1.47
CA GLU A 127 9.08 5.75 0.52
C GLU A 127 9.72 6.32 -0.75
N LYS A 128 10.78 7.09 -0.59
CA LYS A 128 11.50 7.66 -1.71
C LYS A 128 12.19 6.59 -2.57
N LYS A 129 12.72 5.54 -1.96
CA LYS A 129 13.33 4.43 -2.73
C LYS A 129 12.30 3.65 -3.53
N ILE A 130 11.08 3.53 -3.01
CA ILE A 130 9.98 2.87 -3.72
C ILE A 130 9.52 3.70 -4.91
N GLU A 131 9.54 5.02 -4.78
CA GLU A 131 9.26 5.90 -5.92
C GLU A 131 10.34 5.71 -7.02
#